data_18d6a8e3df66308339649b390d339bdc
#
_entry.id   18d6a8e3df66308339649b390d339bdc
#
_cell.length_a   1.000
_cell.length_b   1.000
_cell.length_c   1.000
_cell.angle_alpha   90.00
_cell.angle_beta   90.00
_cell.angle_gamma   90.00
#
_symmetry.space_group_name_H-M   'P 1'
#
loop_
_entity.id
_entity.type
_entity.pdbx_description
1 polymer ?
#
loop_
_entity_poly.entity_id
_entity_poly.type
_entity_poly.pdbx_seq_one_letter_code
_entity_poly.pdbx_strand_id
1 'polypeptide(L)'
;MSKHIEIMDTTLRDGEQTSGVSYSPKEKLTIAKLLLDDLKLDRIEVASARVSEGELDSVKEISKWAEKNNKINSIEVLTFIDEGKSIEWLLNSGCKVQNLLTKGSLNHLKHQLKKTPDQHFSDISRTIDIAEKSLITTNVYLEDWSNGMKNSKDYVIDYLDFLKTKNIKRVLLPDTLGILTHYETYEFIREVKSRYPDFHVDFHGHNDYDLSVGNSLEAIRAGCDGLHLTINGMGERAGNTPLSSAVAAIKDFLPEYNINIEEKNLFKASNLISTFSGQSVSSNKPIVGENVFTQTAGVHADGDNKKDLYFNNLNPSRFGRKRKYALGKTSGKANIKKNLDELGIKLSNDELSMVTS
;
A
#
# COMPACT_ATOMS: atom_id res chain seq x y z
N MET A 1 8.25 -8.85 22.72
CA MET A 1 8.01 -7.59 21.98
C MET A 1 7.27 -7.94 20.70
N SER A 2 6.24 -7.20 20.31
CA SER A 2 5.55 -7.40 19.02
C SER A 2 6.50 -7.11 17.87
N LYS A 3 6.47 -7.96 16.80
CA LYS A 3 7.27 -7.73 15.61
C LYS A 3 6.70 -6.53 14.85
N HIS A 4 7.55 -5.55 14.47
CA HIS A 4 7.16 -4.44 13.60
C HIS A 4 7.08 -4.92 12.15
N ILE A 5 6.00 -4.56 11.45
CA ILE A 5 5.84 -4.74 10.00
C ILE A 5 6.01 -3.38 9.36
N GLU A 6 7.02 -3.24 8.50
CA GLU A 6 7.26 -2.01 7.75
C GLU A 6 6.18 -1.81 6.68
N ILE A 7 5.63 -0.61 6.60
CA ILE A 7 4.67 -0.25 5.54
C ILE A 7 5.34 0.74 4.58
N MET A 8 5.46 0.32 3.32
CA MET A 8 5.85 1.17 2.21
C MET A 8 4.61 1.56 1.40
N ASP A 9 4.44 2.85 1.13
CA ASP A 9 3.42 3.33 0.21
C ASP A 9 4.01 3.56 -1.18
N THR A 10 3.36 3.06 -2.21
CA THR A 10 3.77 3.19 -3.61
C THR A 10 2.80 4.05 -4.43
N THR A 11 1.96 4.86 -3.80
CA THR A 11 0.97 5.73 -4.48
C THR A 11 1.62 6.67 -5.49
N LEU A 12 2.82 7.18 -5.17
CA LEU A 12 3.55 8.13 -6.03
C LEU A 12 4.34 7.46 -7.17
N ARG A 13 4.43 6.13 -7.19
CA ARG A 13 5.06 5.37 -8.28
C ARG A 13 4.04 4.45 -8.96
N ASP A 14 3.62 3.36 -8.31
CA ASP A 14 2.68 2.38 -8.87
C ASP A 14 1.25 2.97 -8.94
N GLY A 15 0.85 3.71 -7.91
CA GLY A 15 -0.42 4.41 -7.91
C GLY A 15 -0.56 5.42 -9.05
N GLU A 16 0.53 6.07 -9.47
CA GLU A 16 0.54 6.98 -10.60
C GLU A 16 0.45 6.26 -11.96
N GLN A 17 0.64 4.94 -12.00
CA GLN A 17 0.37 4.12 -13.19
C GLN A 17 -1.12 3.86 -13.43
N THR A 18 -2.01 4.33 -12.55
CA THR A 18 -3.45 4.38 -12.81
C THR A 18 -3.73 5.24 -14.04
N SER A 19 -4.52 4.72 -14.98
CA SER A 19 -4.83 5.43 -16.22
C SER A 19 -5.40 6.83 -15.95
N GLY A 20 -4.79 7.84 -16.59
CA GLY A 20 -5.20 9.25 -16.49
C GLY A 20 -4.70 9.98 -15.23
N VAL A 21 -3.83 9.36 -14.44
CA VAL A 21 -3.24 10.00 -13.24
C VAL A 21 -1.84 10.51 -13.56
N SER A 22 -1.57 11.74 -13.13
CA SER A 22 -0.24 12.35 -13.14
C SER A 22 -0.20 13.46 -12.10
N TYR A 23 0.78 13.43 -11.21
CA TYR A 23 0.92 14.42 -10.15
C TYR A 23 1.97 15.46 -10.51
N SER A 24 1.68 16.73 -10.25
CA SER A 24 2.68 17.79 -10.31
C SER A 24 3.74 17.65 -9.20
N PRO A 25 4.94 18.22 -9.33
CA PRO A 25 5.97 18.18 -8.29
C PRO A 25 5.49 18.65 -6.92
N LYS A 26 4.64 19.68 -6.87
CA LYS A 26 4.06 20.21 -5.62
C LYS A 26 3.08 19.23 -4.98
N GLU A 27 2.28 18.54 -5.78
CA GLU A 27 1.38 17.50 -5.31
C GLU A 27 2.16 16.31 -4.77
N LYS A 28 3.19 15.83 -5.49
CA LYS A 28 4.07 14.74 -5.01
C LYS A 28 4.71 15.09 -3.67
N LEU A 29 5.25 16.30 -3.51
CA LEU A 29 5.81 16.71 -2.22
C LEU A 29 4.75 16.79 -1.12
N THR A 30 3.54 17.26 -1.43
CA THR A 30 2.42 17.32 -0.48
C THR A 30 2.00 15.92 -0.03
N ILE A 31 1.89 15.00 -0.99
CA ILE A 31 1.57 13.58 -0.72
C ILE A 31 2.69 12.93 0.11
N ALA A 32 3.95 13.11 -0.25
CA ALA A 32 5.09 12.56 0.51
C ALA A 32 5.08 13.01 1.99
N LYS A 33 4.78 14.28 2.25
CA LYS A 33 4.63 14.81 3.61
C LYS A 33 3.45 14.17 4.34
N LEU A 34 2.29 14.09 3.69
CA LEU A 34 1.11 13.43 4.27
C LEU A 34 1.41 11.99 4.66
N LEU A 35 2.09 11.23 3.79
CA LEU A 35 2.44 9.84 4.03
C LEU A 35 3.41 9.67 5.21
N LEU A 36 4.49 10.46 5.23
CA LEU A 36 5.55 10.30 6.24
C LEU A 36 5.31 11.10 7.53
N ASP A 37 4.64 12.26 7.48
CA ASP A 37 4.42 13.11 8.66
C ASP A 37 3.06 12.85 9.32
N ASP A 38 1.98 12.77 8.54
CA ASP A 38 0.63 12.66 9.07
C ASP A 38 0.22 11.21 9.30
N LEU A 39 0.48 10.32 8.32
CA LEU A 39 0.17 8.89 8.42
C LEU A 39 1.23 8.07 9.15
N LYS A 40 2.47 8.56 9.25
CA LYS A 40 3.60 7.89 9.91
C LYS A 40 4.04 6.58 9.23
N LEU A 41 3.97 6.53 7.92
CA LEU A 41 4.49 5.39 7.16
C LEU A 41 6.01 5.26 7.33
N ASP A 42 6.51 4.03 7.24
CA ASP A 42 7.95 3.75 7.37
C ASP A 42 8.72 4.21 6.14
N ARG A 43 8.16 3.97 4.94
CA ARG A 43 8.82 4.23 3.65
C ARG A 43 7.81 4.62 2.57
N ILE A 44 8.29 5.32 1.54
CA ILE A 44 7.50 5.65 0.34
C ILE A 44 8.34 5.46 -0.92
N GLU A 45 7.75 4.89 -1.97
CA GLU A 45 8.34 4.82 -3.30
C GLU A 45 7.76 5.95 -4.15
N VAL A 46 8.62 6.88 -4.59
CA VAL A 46 8.16 8.20 -5.07
C VAL A 46 8.17 8.37 -6.59
N ALA A 47 8.91 7.52 -7.31
CA ALA A 47 9.05 7.62 -8.75
C ALA A 47 9.70 6.38 -9.35
N SER A 48 9.64 6.27 -10.69
CA SER A 48 10.55 5.45 -11.49
C SER A 48 11.66 6.35 -12.06
N ALA A 49 12.91 5.87 -12.01
CA ALA A 49 14.05 6.62 -12.52
C ALA A 49 13.95 6.85 -14.04
N ARG A 50 14.44 7.99 -14.52
CA ARG A 50 14.59 8.32 -15.93
C ARG A 50 13.30 8.43 -16.76
N VAL A 51 12.14 8.63 -16.12
CA VAL A 51 10.87 8.82 -16.84
C VAL A 51 10.82 10.19 -17.51
N SER A 52 11.12 11.27 -16.77
CA SER A 52 11.13 12.64 -17.29
C SER A 52 11.98 13.56 -16.41
N GLU A 53 12.25 14.78 -16.92
CA GLU A 53 12.89 15.84 -16.12
C GLU A 53 11.99 16.30 -14.97
N GLY A 54 10.68 16.37 -15.18
CA GLY A 54 9.71 16.72 -14.14
C GLY A 54 9.69 15.72 -12.98
N GLU A 55 9.91 14.41 -13.27
CA GLU A 55 10.09 13.39 -12.23
C GLU A 55 11.38 13.63 -11.43
N LEU A 56 12.48 13.95 -12.11
CA LEU A 56 13.75 14.24 -11.43
C LEU A 56 13.58 15.44 -10.48
N ASP A 57 12.94 16.50 -10.91
CA ASP A 57 12.70 17.69 -10.10
C ASP A 57 11.77 17.38 -8.91
N SER A 58 10.74 16.57 -9.14
CA SER A 58 9.85 16.10 -8.06
C SER A 58 10.62 15.35 -6.97
N VAL A 59 11.48 14.41 -7.36
CA VAL A 59 12.27 13.63 -6.41
C VAL A 59 13.34 14.49 -5.73
N LYS A 60 13.93 15.46 -6.42
CA LYS A 60 14.84 16.47 -5.80
C LYS A 60 14.17 17.24 -4.67
N GLU A 61 12.95 17.75 -4.91
CA GLU A 61 12.20 18.49 -3.88
C GLU A 61 11.86 17.61 -2.69
N ILE A 62 11.39 16.38 -2.94
CA ILE A 62 11.09 15.40 -1.88
C ILE A 62 12.34 15.04 -1.10
N SER A 63 13.46 14.71 -1.78
CA SER A 63 14.73 14.33 -1.14
C SER A 63 15.29 15.47 -0.29
N LYS A 64 15.26 16.70 -0.79
CA LYS A 64 15.70 17.90 -0.05
C LYS A 64 14.87 18.14 1.21
N TRP A 65 13.56 17.94 1.13
CA TRP A 65 12.68 18.02 2.29
C TRP A 65 12.95 16.87 3.28
N ALA A 66 13.07 15.64 2.77
CA ALA A 66 13.29 14.45 3.59
C ALA A 66 14.65 14.51 4.35
N GLU A 67 15.70 14.99 3.70
CA GLU A 67 17.01 15.18 4.33
C GLU A 67 16.95 16.16 5.50
N LYS A 68 16.28 17.31 5.33
CA LYS A 68 16.06 18.30 6.40
C LYS A 68 15.27 17.75 7.60
N ASN A 69 14.47 16.71 7.38
CA ASN A 69 13.61 16.10 8.39
C ASN A 69 14.11 14.71 8.85
N ASN A 70 15.35 14.34 8.54
CA ASN A 70 15.96 13.03 8.85
C ASN A 70 15.16 11.84 8.32
N LYS A 71 14.54 11.97 7.14
CA LYS A 71 13.69 10.96 6.48
C LYS A 71 14.21 10.50 5.12
N ILE A 72 15.43 10.88 4.75
CA ILE A 72 15.97 10.57 3.41
C ILE A 72 16.04 9.06 3.13
N ASN A 73 16.26 8.23 4.14
CA ASN A 73 16.29 6.77 4.02
C ASN A 73 14.90 6.13 3.91
N SER A 74 13.84 6.91 4.08
CA SER A 74 12.44 6.50 3.85
C SER A 74 11.96 6.82 2.43
N ILE A 75 12.79 7.48 1.61
CA ILE A 75 12.48 7.79 0.21
C ILE A 75 13.16 6.77 -0.68
N GLU A 76 12.36 6.06 -1.48
CA GLU A 76 12.82 5.02 -2.39
C GLU A 76 12.40 5.33 -3.82
N VAL A 77 13.20 4.90 -4.79
CA VAL A 77 12.97 5.10 -6.23
C VAL A 77 13.16 3.77 -6.97
N LEU A 78 12.21 3.44 -7.85
CA LEU A 78 12.33 2.30 -8.76
C LEU A 78 13.42 2.57 -9.79
N THR A 79 14.36 1.64 -9.95
CA THR A 79 15.48 1.73 -10.87
C THR A 79 15.56 0.51 -11.78
N PHE A 80 16.38 0.61 -12.84
CA PHE A 80 16.50 -0.41 -13.86
C PHE A 80 17.95 -0.87 -14.02
N ILE A 81 18.13 -2.05 -14.61
CA ILE A 81 19.43 -2.56 -15.05
C ILE A 81 19.78 -1.85 -16.36
N ASP A 82 20.55 -0.76 -16.29
CA ASP A 82 20.79 0.15 -17.42
C ASP A 82 22.20 0.74 -17.43
N GLU A 83 23.18 -0.05 -17.04
CA GLU A 83 24.61 0.32 -17.02
C GLU A 83 24.92 1.51 -16.09
N GLY A 84 24.10 1.67 -15.03
CA GLY A 84 24.31 2.71 -14.00
C GLY A 84 23.63 4.04 -14.27
N LYS A 85 22.90 4.20 -15.39
CA LYS A 85 22.20 5.46 -15.71
C LYS A 85 21.11 5.80 -14.67
N SER A 86 20.40 4.79 -14.15
CA SER A 86 19.45 4.98 -13.06
C SER A 86 20.16 5.38 -11.76
N ILE A 87 21.36 4.87 -11.49
CA ILE A 87 22.16 5.27 -10.33
C ILE A 87 22.60 6.74 -10.46
N GLU A 88 23.08 7.16 -11.62
CA GLU A 88 23.42 8.57 -11.88
C GLU A 88 22.20 9.48 -11.68
N TRP A 89 21.03 9.06 -12.17
CA TRP A 89 19.78 9.78 -11.97
C TRP A 89 19.42 9.89 -10.47
N LEU A 90 19.59 8.80 -9.68
CA LEU A 90 19.38 8.82 -8.24
C LEU A 90 20.31 9.82 -7.55
N LEU A 91 21.61 9.80 -7.86
CA LEU A 91 22.59 10.74 -7.31
C LEU A 91 22.17 12.19 -7.59
N ASN A 92 21.74 12.47 -8.81
CA ASN A 92 21.24 13.79 -9.21
C ASN A 92 19.94 14.19 -8.49
N SER A 93 19.11 13.23 -8.09
CA SER A 93 17.87 13.47 -7.33
C SER A 93 18.09 13.66 -5.82
N GLY A 94 19.27 13.29 -5.30
CA GLY A 94 19.57 13.28 -3.87
C GLY A 94 19.00 12.08 -3.10
N CYS A 95 18.28 11.16 -3.77
CA CYS A 95 17.77 9.94 -3.14
C CYS A 95 18.91 8.97 -2.78
N LYS A 96 18.72 8.17 -1.72
CA LYS A 96 19.75 7.27 -1.18
C LYS A 96 19.38 5.78 -1.26
N VAL A 97 18.17 5.47 -1.70
CA VAL A 97 17.65 4.08 -1.75
C VAL A 97 17.07 3.79 -3.12
N GLN A 98 17.55 2.74 -3.75
CA GLN A 98 16.98 2.19 -4.97
C GLN A 98 16.17 0.92 -4.72
N ASN A 99 15.07 0.77 -5.47
CA ASN A 99 14.34 -0.47 -5.66
C ASN A 99 14.68 -0.98 -7.07
N LEU A 100 15.64 -1.87 -7.18
CA LEU A 100 16.13 -2.37 -8.47
C LEU A 100 15.12 -3.36 -9.06
N LEU A 101 14.51 -3.02 -10.19
CA LEU A 101 13.57 -3.88 -10.90
C LEU A 101 14.31 -4.97 -11.68
N THR A 102 14.03 -6.22 -11.34
CA THR A 102 14.61 -7.41 -11.97
C THR A 102 13.50 -8.40 -12.36
N LYS A 103 13.83 -9.56 -12.90
CA LYS A 103 12.83 -10.55 -13.33
C LYS A 103 12.82 -11.78 -12.43
N GLY A 104 11.69 -12.00 -11.75
CA GLY A 104 11.45 -13.11 -10.82
C GLY A 104 10.90 -14.38 -11.46
N SER A 105 10.67 -14.42 -12.81
CA SER A 105 10.24 -15.61 -13.52
C SER A 105 11.06 -15.88 -14.76
N LEU A 106 11.23 -17.17 -15.11
CA LEU A 106 11.89 -17.55 -16.37
C LEU A 106 11.13 -17.08 -17.60
N ASN A 107 9.80 -16.93 -17.50
CA ASN A 107 8.97 -16.45 -18.59
C ASN A 107 9.36 -15.02 -18.98
N HIS A 108 9.39 -14.10 -18.03
CA HIS A 108 9.81 -12.72 -18.25
C HIS A 108 11.28 -12.63 -18.65
N LEU A 109 12.15 -13.43 -18.04
CA LEU A 109 13.57 -13.45 -18.38
C LEU A 109 13.79 -13.82 -19.85
N LYS A 110 13.18 -14.91 -20.32
CA LYS A 110 13.37 -15.44 -21.68
C LYS A 110 12.68 -14.59 -22.75
N HIS A 111 11.45 -14.16 -22.49
CA HIS A 111 10.62 -13.55 -23.54
C HIS A 111 10.71 -12.02 -23.56
N GLN A 112 10.91 -11.37 -22.42
CA GLN A 112 11.06 -9.93 -22.33
C GLN A 112 12.52 -9.48 -22.42
N LEU A 113 13.41 -10.04 -21.58
CA LEU A 113 14.83 -9.66 -21.60
C LEU A 113 15.67 -10.43 -22.61
N LYS A 114 15.24 -11.61 -23.04
CA LYS A 114 15.97 -12.53 -23.94
C LYS A 114 17.36 -12.88 -23.39
N LYS A 115 17.46 -13.15 -22.10
CA LYS A 115 18.70 -13.46 -21.37
C LYS A 115 18.64 -14.84 -20.72
N THR A 116 19.83 -15.40 -20.47
CA THR A 116 19.99 -16.56 -19.58
C THR A 116 20.02 -16.10 -18.11
N PRO A 117 19.78 -17.00 -17.14
CA PRO A 117 19.95 -16.69 -15.71
C PRO A 117 21.32 -16.10 -15.39
N ASP A 118 22.40 -16.69 -15.87
CA ASP A 118 23.78 -16.22 -15.61
C ASP A 118 24.02 -14.81 -16.13
N GLN A 119 23.50 -14.48 -17.33
CA GLN A 119 23.58 -13.13 -17.88
C GLN A 119 22.83 -12.14 -17.01
N HIS A 120 21.63 -12.52 -16.55
CA HIS A 120 20.81 -11.66 -15.70
C HIS A 120 21.46 -11.42 -14.35
N PHE A 121 21.97 -12.47 -13.69
CA PHE A 121 22.66 -12.35 -12.41
C PHE A 121 23.95 -11.52 -12.53
N SER A 122 24.69 -11.66 -13.62
CA SER A 122 25.87 -10.83 -13.92
C SER A 122 25.51 -9.34 -14.04
N ASP A 123 24.41 -9.02 -14.74
CA ASP A 123 23.94 -7.64 -14.91
C ASP A 123 23.47 -7.03 -13.59
N ILE A 124 22.74 -7.81 -12.77
CA ILE A 124 22.31 -7.41 -11.43
C ILE A 124 23.53 -7.15 -10.53
N SER A 125 24.51 -8.07 -10.55
CA SER A 125 25.75 -7.90 -9.78
C SER A 125 26.44 -6.59 -10.09
N ARG A 126 26.64 -6.28 -11.38
CA ARG A 126 27.28 -5.02 -11.81
C ARG A 126 26.49 -3.80 -11.34
N THR A 127 25.16 -3.86 -11.42
CA THR A 127 24.31 -2.74 -10.97
C THR A 127 24.40 -2.53 -9.46
N ILE A 128 24.40 -3.61 -8.68
CA ILE A 128 24.58 -3.55 -7.21
C ILE A 128 25.97 -2.99 -6.88
N ASP A 129 27.02 -3.44 -7.54
CA ASP A 129 28.39 -2.98 -7.33
C ASP A 129 28.55 -1.46 -7.62
N ILE A 130 27.87 -0.95 -8.66
CA ILE A 130 27.83 0.50 -8.96
C ILE A 130 27.10 1.26 -7.84
N ALA A 131 25.95 0.76 -7.38
CA ALA A 131 25.17 1.37 -6.32
C ALA A 131 25.95 1.42 -5.00
N GLU A 132 26.62 0.34 -4.62
CA GLU A 132 27.44 0.26 -3.41
C GLU A 132 28.59 1.27 -3.45
N LYS A 133 29.33 1.37 -4.55
CA LYS A 133 30.38 2.38 -4.75
C LYS A 133 29.85 3.81 -4.67
N SER A 134 28.59 4.00 -4.99
CA SER A 134 27.87 5.28 -4.95
C SER A 134 27.17 5.54 -3.62
N LEU A 135 27.33 4.67 -2.61
CA LEU A 135 26.68 4.73 -1.30
C LEU A 135 25.14 4.73 -1.40
N ILE A 136 24.60 4.06 -2.39
CA ILE A 136 23.15 3.85 -2.59
C ILE A 136 22.77 2.50 -1.98
N THR A 137 21.79 2.50 -1.09
CA THR A 137 21.18 1.28 -0.55
C THR A 137 20.34 0.60 -1.62
N THR A 138 20.48 -0.72 -1.77
CA THR A 138 19.76 -1.49 -2.79
C THR A 138 18.74 -2.42 -2.16
N ASN A 139 17.48 -2.30 -2.60
CA ASN A 139 16.44 -3.32 -2.50
C ASN A 139 16.25 -3.94 -3.90
N VAL A 140 15.76 -5.19 -3.98
CA VAL A 140 15.61 -5.89 -5.26
C VAL A 140 14.18 -6.39 -5.44
N TYR A 141 13.48 -5.90 -6.48
CA TYR A 141 12.20 -6.43 -6.94
C TYR A 141 12.41 -7.66 -7.83
N LEU A 142 11.74 -8.75 -7.52
CA LEU A 142 11.64 -9.93 -8.38
C LEU A 142 10.32 -9.88 -9.16
N GLU A 143 10.20 -8.97 -10.15
CA GLU A 143 8.97 -8.83 -10.95
C GLU A 143 8.50 -10.17 -11.50
N ASP A 144 7.17 -10.40 -11.41
CA ASP A 144 6.51 -11.67 -11.79
C ASP A 144 6.92 -12.87 -10.90
N TRP A 145 7.33 -12.59 -9.63
CA TRP A 145 7.74 -13.61 -8.67
C TRP A 145 6.66 -14.68 -8.44
N SER A 146 5.38 -14.31 -8.37
CA SER A 146 4.29 -15.26 -8.19
C SER A 146 4.21 -16.31 -9.30
N ASN A 147 4.34 -15.91 -10.55
CA ASN A 147 4.47 -16.83 -11.68
C ASN A 147 5.80 -17.62 -11.62
N GLY A 148 6.86 -16.98 -11.17
CA GLY A 148 8.15 -17.65 -10.91
C GLY A 148 7.97 -18.83 -9.98
N MET A 149 7.35 -18.63 -8.82
CA MET A 149 7.08 -19.70 -7.83
C MET A 149 6.17 -20.80 -8.38
N LYS A 150 5.16 -20.45 -9.19
CA LYS A 150 4.23 -21.41 -9.79
C LYS A 150 4.87 -22.25 -10.90
N ASN A 151 5.69 -21.64 -11.76
CA ASN A 151 6.05 -22.22 -13.05
C ASN A 151 7.57 -22.38 -13.27
N SER A 152 8.41 -21.79 -12.46
CA SER A 152 9.89 -21.82 -12.56
C SER A 152 10.57 -21.67 -11.21
N LYS A 153 10.11 -22.45 -10.24
CA LYS A 153 10.53 -22.34 -8.84
C LYS A 153 12.05 -22.49 -8.65
N ASP A 154 12.67 -23.44 -9.35
CA ASP A 154 14.11 -23.64 -9.26
C ASP A 154 14.89 -22.38 -9.63
N TYR A 155 14.45 -21.66 -10.68
CA TYR A 155 15.05 -20.37 -11.05
C TYR A 155 14.90 -19.33 -9.93
N VAL A 156 13.74 -19.27 -9.27
CA VAL A 156 13.53 -18.35 -8.13
C VAL A 156 14.46 -18.67 -6.98
N ILE A 157 14.66 -19.95 -6.68
CA ILE A 157 15.56 -20.40 -5.62
C ILE A 157 17.01 -20.07 -5.99
N ASP A 158 17.47 -20.40 -7.19
CA ASP A 158 18.82 -20.06 -7.67
C ASP A 158 19.05 -18.55 -7.61
N TYR A 159 18.02 -17.77 -7.93
CA TYR A 159 18.10 -16.32 -7.86
C TYR A 159 18.21 -15.81 -6.40
N LEU A 160 17.46 -16.35 -5.49
CA LEU A 160 17.57 -15.98 -4.06
C LEU A 160 18.91 -16.42 -3.46
N ASP A 161 19.45 -17.59 -3.86
CA ASP A 161 20.80 -18.03 -3.50
C ASP A 161 21.87 -17.07 -4.02
N PHE A 162 21.73 -16.59 -5.26
CA PHE A 162 22.58 -15.53 -5.79
C PHE A 162 22.46 -14.23 -4.97
N LEU A 163 21.25 -13.77 -4.67
CA LEU A 163 21.05 -12.53 -3.89
C LEU A 163 21.61 -12.62 -2.47
N LYS A 164 21.64 -13.80 -1.85
CA LYS A 164 22.28 -14.03 -0.54
C LYS A 164 23.78 -13.68 -0.55
N THR A 165 24.43 -13.71 -1.71
CA THR A 165 25.85 -13.33 -1.87
C THR A 165 26.07 -11.83 -2.05
N LYS A 166 24.98 -11.02 -2.10
CA LYS A 166 25.04 -9.60 -2.42
C LYS A 166 24.73 -8.71 -1.21
N ASN A 167 25.28 -7.51 -1.24
CA ASN A 167 24.95 -6.49 -0.24
C ASN A 167 23.64 -5.78 -0.62
N ILE A 168 22.52 -6.40 -0.27
CA ILE A 168 21.18 -5.87 -0.46
C ILE A 168 20.46 -5.73 0.87
N LYS A 169 19.53 -4.79 0.97
CA LYS A 169 18.80 -4.54 2.21
C LYS A 169 17.48 -5.31 2.26
N ARG A 170 16.75 -5.40 1.14
CA ARG A 170 15.44 -6.07 1.07
C ARG A 170 15.26 -6.85 -0.21
N VAL A 171 14.47 -7.91 -0.12
CA VAL A 171 13.93 -8.66 -1.25
C VAL A 171 12.44 -8.36 -1.35
N LEU A 172 12.00 -7.85 -2.49
CA LEU A 172 10.64 -7.40 -2.73
C LEU A 172 9.96 -8.42 -3.64
N LEU A 173 8.92 -9.08 -3.14
CA LEU A 173 8.23 -10.21 -3.78
C LEU A 173 6.84 -9.77 -4.30
N PRO A 174 6.73 -9.37 -5.58
CA PRO A 174 5.48 -8.92 -6.14
C PRO A 174 4.61 -10.07 -6.67
N ASP A 175 3.36 -10.08 -6.29
CA ASP A 175 2.28 -10.71 -7.03
C ASP A 175 1.81 -9.74 -8.14
N THR A 176 2.62 -9.65 -9.18
CA THR A 176 2.52 -8.65 -10.26
C THR A 176 1.18 -8.68 -10.99
N LEU A 177 0.55 -9.84 -11.09
CA LEU A 177 -0.73 -10.03 -11.78
C LEU A 177 -1.88 -10.35 -10.84
N GLY A 178 -1.65 -10.27 -9.52
CA GLY A 178 -2.67 -10.53 -8.50
C GLY A 178 -3.25 -11.96 -8.56
N ILE A 179 -2.42 -12.95 -8.87
CA ILE A 179 -2.84 -14.34 -9.19
C ILE A 179 -2.75 -15.31 -8.01
N LEU A 180 -2.25 -14.87 -6.88
CA LEU A 180 -2.10 -15.73 -5.71
C LEU A 180 -3.41 -15.82 -4.90
N THR A 181 -3.72 -17.03 -4.47
CA THR A 181 -4.68 -17.29 -3.41
C THR A 181 -4.04 -17.03 -2.04
N HIS A 182 -4.85 -16.91 -0.99
CA HIS A 182 -4.36 -16.78 0.39
C HIS A 182 -3.42 -17.90 0.79
N TYR A 183 -3.77 -19.15 0.44
CA TYR A 183 -2.96 -20.33 0.72
C TYR A 183 -1.60 -20.26 0.01
N GLU A 184 -1.59 -19.98 -1.29
CA GLU A 184 -0.34 -19.87 -2.08
C GLU A 184 0.55 -18.74 -1.57
N THR A 185 -0.04 -17.59 -1.18
CA THR A 185 0.71 -16.47 -0.61
C THR A 185 1.43 -16.90 0.67
N TYR A 186 0.70 -17.56 1.58
CA TYR A 186 1.29 -18.07 2.82
C TYR A 186 2.42 -19.07 2.53
N GLU A 187 2.15 -20.11 1.72
CA GLU A 187 3.12 -21.19 1.46
C GLU A 187 4.38 -20.67 0.76
N PHE A 188 4.25 -19.81 -0.25
CA PHE A 188 5.40 -19.32 -1.01
C PHE A 188 6.29 -18.39 -0.17
N ILE A 189 5.71 -17.47 0.57
CA ILE A 189 6.48 -16.58 1.45
C ILE A 189 7.11 -17.35 2.59
N ARG A 190 6.37 -18.30 3.20
CA ARG A 190 6.92 -19.19 4.23
C ARG A 190 8.10 -20.01 3.73
N GLU A 191 8.03 -20.51 2.51
CA GLU A 191 9.14 -21.24 1.91
C GLU A 191 10.38 -20.35 1.76
N VAL A 192 10.21 -19.12 1.24
CA VAL A 192 11.31 -18.14 1.14
C VAL A 192 11.87 -17.83 2.53
N LYS A 193 11.05 -17.48 3.49
CA LYS A 193 11.51 -17.12 4.85
C LYS A 193 12.17 -18.30 5.60
N SER A 194 11.72 -19.53 5.35
CA SER A 194 12.35 -20.72 5.94
C SER A 194 13.74 -21.01 5.38
N ARG A 195 13.96 -20.77 4.08
CA ARG A 195 15.26 -20.96 3.41
C ARG A 195 16.22 -19.78 3.65
N TYR A 196 15.69 -18.58 3.76
CA TYR A 196 16.42 -17.32 3.87
C TYR A 196 15.93 -16.48 5.06
N PRO A 197 16.11 -16.96 6.31
CA PRO A 197 15.59 -16.29 7.51
C PRO A 197 16.17 -14.88 7.71
N ASP A 198 17.37 -14.62 7.19
CA ASP A 198 18.06 -13.35 7.32
C ASP A 198 17.60 -12.29 6.29
N PHE A 199 16.89 -12.69 5.25
CA PHE A 199 16.34 -11.72 4.31
C PHE A 199 15.22 -10.93 4.95
N HIS A 200 15.29 -9.60 4.79
CA HIS A 200 14.11 -8.75 4.95
C HIS A 200 13.25 -8.89 3.69
N VAL A 201 12.07 -9.45 3.86
CA VAL A 201 11.14 -9.76 2.75
C VAL A 201 9.93 -8.84 2.82
N ASP A 202 9.68 -8.12 1.73
CA ASP A 202 8.45 -7.35 1.55
C ASP A 202 7.54 -8.04 0.53
N PHE A 203 6.23 -7.99 0.77
CA PHE A 203 5.21 -8.46 -0.16
C PHE A 203 4.52 -7.27 -0.84
N HIS A 204 4.36 -7.35 -2.17
CA HIS A 204 3.65 -6.37 -2.99
C HIS A 204 2.53 -7.09 -3.74
N GLY A 205 1.26 -6.79 -3.42
CA GLY A 205 0.11 -7.49 -3.97
C GLY A 205 -0.75 -6.60 -4.86
N HIS A 206 -0.92 -6.97 -6.15
CA HIS A 206 -1.98 -6.43 -7.00
C HIS A 206 -3.34 -7.03 -6.65
N ASN A 207 -4.42 -6.35 -7.03
CA ASN A 207 -5.78 -6.62 -6.53
C ASN A 207 -6.74 -7.16 -7.60
N ASP A 208 -6.23 -7.85 -8.62
CA ASP A 208 -7.00 -8.27 -9.80
C ASP A 208 -8.17 -9.19 -9.47
N TYR A 209 -8.07 -10.02 -8.43
CA TYR A 209 -9.16 -10.87 -7.92
C TYR A 209 -9.78 -10.37 -6.61
N ASP A 210 -9.49 -9.11 -6.21
CA ASP A 210 -9.92 -8.52 -4.92
C ASP A 210 -9.46 -9.30 -3.68
N LEU A 211 -8.32 -10.00 -3.78
CA LEU A 211 -7.75 -10.81 -2.70
C LEU A 211 -6.56 -10.16 -1.98
N SER A 212 -6.09 -9.01 -2.44
CA SER A 212 -4.82 -8.42 -2.02
C SER A 212 -4.72 -8.13 -0.52
N VAL A 213 -5.81 -7.70 0.13
CA VAL A 213 -5.82 -7.45 1.60
C VAL A 213 -5.65 -8.77 2.36
N GLY A 214 -6.39 -9.81 1.99
CA GLY A 214 -6.27 -11.13 2.59
C GLY A 214 -4.88 -11.72 2.36
N ASN A 215 -4.34 -11.62 1.14
CA ASN A 215 -2.99 -12.05 0.81
C ASN A 215 -1.92 -11.31 1.64
N SER A 216 -2.10 -10.01 1.89
CA SER A 216 -1.20 -9.25 2.76
C SER A 216 -1.19 -9.75 4.20
N LEU A 217 -2.34 -10.15 4.76
CA LEU A 217 -2.39 -10.77 6.09
C LEU A 217 -1.67 -12.12 6.12
N GLU A 218 -1.87 -12.95 5.10
CA GLU A 218 -1.19 -14.24 5.01
C GLU A 218 0.32 -14.09 4.78
N ALA A 219 0.75 -13.07 4.04
CA ALA A 219 2.16 -12.73 3.90
C ALA A 219 2.82 -12.42 5.26
N ILE A 220 2.17 -11.63 6.11
CA ILE A 220 2.65 -11.34 7.47
C ILE A 220 2.72 -12.62 8.31
N ARG A 221 1.66 -13.45 8.30
CA ARG A 221 1.64 -14.73 9.03
C ARG A 221 2.74 -15.69 8.60
N ALA A 222 3.09 -15.64 7.31
CA ALA A 222 4.18 -16.44 6.74
C ALA A 222 5.58 -15.92 7.09
N GLY A 223 5.67 -14.75 7.74
CA GLY A 223 6.93 -14.19 8.23
C GLY A 223 7.47 -13.00 7.43
N CYS A 224 6.70 -12.45 6.49
CA CYS A 224 7.03 -11.22 5.78
C CYS A 224 7.38 -10.08 6.77
N ASP A 225 8.29 -9.19 6.38
CA ASP A 225 8.79 -8.11 7.21
C ASP A 225 8.20 -6.75 6.82
N GLY A 226 7.71 -6.63 5.60
CA GLY A 226 7.08 -5.41 5.10
C GLY A 226 5.99 -5.65 4.05
N LEU A 227 5.16 -4.64 3.83
CA LEU A 227 4.10 -4.63 2.83
C LEU A 227 4.17 -3.37 1.97
N HIS A 228 3.86 -3.53 0.68
CA HIS A 228 3.67 -2.41 -0.23
C HIS A 228 2.17 -2.17 -0.45
N LEU A 229 1.74 -0.96 -0.18
CA LEU A 229 0.34 -0.57 -0.21
C LEU A 229 0.16 0.73 -1.01
N THR A 230 -1.06 1.06 -1.41
CA THR A 230 -1.37 2.36 -2.02
C THR A 230 -2.60 2.99 -1.38
N ILE A 231 -2.61 4.32 -1.32
CA ILE A 231 -3.84 5.06 -0.96
C ILE A 231 -4.92 4.71 -1.98
N ASN A 232 -6.12 4.43 -1.49
CA ASN A 232 -7.28 4.04 -2.29
C ASN A 232 -7.10 2.76 -3.14
N GLY A 233 -6.01 2.03 -2.98
CA GLY A 233 -5.69 0.88 -3.82
C GLY A 233 -5.36 1.24 -5.26
N MET A 234 -4.80 2.44 -5.50
CA MET A 234 -4.43 2.89 -6.84
C MET A 234 -3.33 2.02 -7.45
N GLY A 235 -3.25 1.98 -8.77
CA GLY A 235 -2.29 1.21 -9.55
C GLY A 235 -2.85 0.77 -10.88
N GLU A 236 -2.07 0.05 -11.67
CA GLU A 236 -2.52 -0.51 -12.93
C GLU A 236 -3.69 -1.49 -12.75
N ARG A 237 -4.53 -1.65 -13.77
CA ARG A 237 -5.66 -2.60 -13.85
C ARG A 237 -6.65 -2.40 -12.68
N ALA A 238 -6.72 -3.38 -11.75
CA ALA A 238 -7.54 -3.32 -10.54
C ALA A 238 -6.82 -2.67 -9.34
N GLY A 239 -5.59 -2.20 -9.56
CA GLY A 239 -4.77 -1.52 -8.57
C GLY A 239 -4.02 -2.44 -7.61
N ASN A 240 -3.59 -1.89 -6.49
CA ASN A 240 -2.78 -2.52 -5.45
C ASN A 240 -3.59 -2.77 -4.18
N THR A 241 -2.96 -3.39 -3.20
CA THR A 241 -3.53 -3.52 -1.86
C THR A 241 -3.86 -2.15 -1.27
N PRO A 242 -5.14 -1.87 -0.93
CA PRO A 242 -5.54 -0.57 -0.39
C PRO A 242 -5.06 -0.37 1.05
N LEU A 243 -4.30 0.70 1.29
CA LEU A 243 -3.68 1.04 2.58
C LEU A 243 -4.70 1.00 3.73
N SER A 244 -5.85 1.66 3.57
CA SER A 244 -6.84 1.79 4.64
C SER A 244 -7.37 0.44 5.13
N SER A 245 -7.70 -0.45 4.20
CA SER A 245 -8.23 -1.77 4.51
C SER A 245 -7.16 -2.68 5.13
N ALA A 246 -5.95 -2.68 4.57
CA ALA A 246 -4.84 -3.48 5.08
C ALA A 246 -4.46 -3.05 6.51
N VAL A 247 -4.31 -1.75 6.77
CA VAL A 247 -3.97 -1.21 8.10
C VAL A 247 -5.01 -1.59 9.15
N ALA A 248 -6.31 -1.40 8.85
CA ALA A 248 -7.37 -1.77 9.78
C ALA A 248 -7.39 -3.29 10.04
N ALA A 249 -7.24 -4.09 8.99
CA ALA A 249 -7.25 -5.55 9.11
C ALA A 249 -6.03 -6.08 9.90
N ILE A 250 -4.83 -5.52 9.69
CA ILE A 250 -3.63 -5.90 10.46
C ILE A 250 -3.84 -5.61 11.94
N LYS A 251 -4.30 -4.40 12.31
CA LYS A 251 -4.52 -4.02 13.71
C LYS A 251 -5.61 -4.85 14.39
N ASP A 252 -6.64 -5.28 13.65
CA ASP A 252 -7.75 -6.03 14.23
C ASP A 252 -7.53 -7.54 14.28
N PHE A 253 -6.82 -8.12 13.30
CA PHE A 253 -6.69 -9.57 13.15
C PHE A 253 -5.29 -10.11 13.42
N LEU A 254 -4.28 -9.24 13.53
CA LEU A 254 -2.89 -9.61 13.80
C LEU A 254 -2.30 -8.75 14.94
N PRO A 255 -2.93 -8.74 16.14
CA PRO A 255 -2.53 -7.86 17.25
C PRO A 255 -1.13 -8.15 17.80
N GLU A 256 -0.54 -9.30 17.48
CA GLU A 256 0.84 -9.66 17.79
C GLU A 256 1.88 -8.90 16.98
N TYR A 257 1.47 -8.24 15.88
CA TYR A 257 2.33 -7.38 15.06
C TYR A 257 2.04 -5.90 15.32
N ASN A 258 3.04 -5.07 15.12
CA ASN A 258 2.93 -3.62 15.27
C ASN A 258 3.11 -2.90 13.94
N ILE A 259 2.26 -1.91 13.69
CA ILE A 259 2.39 -0.92 12.61
C ILE A 259 2.13 0.46 13.20
N ASN A 260 2.93 1.47 12.80
CA ASN A 260 2.88 2.82 13.41
C ASN A 260 1.93 3.78 12.71
N ILE A 261 0.93 3.28 11.99
CA ILE A 261 0.05 4.10 11.15
C ILE A 261 -0.98 4.88 12.00
N GLU A 262 -1.07 6.19 11.75
CA GLU A 262 -2.08 7.08 12.35
C GLU A 262 -3.40 7.00 11.57
N GLU A 263 -4.30 6.11 12.00
CA GLU A 263 -5.53 5.77 11.30
C GLU A 263 -6.51 6.94 11.15
N LYS A 264 -6.46 7.92 12.05
CA LYS A 264 -7.32 9.13 11.98
C LYS A 264 -7.10 9.94 10.71
N ASN A 265 -5.91 9.81 10.10
CA ASN A 265 -5.55 10.53 8.89
C ASN A 265 -5.87 9.76 7.59
N LEU A 266 -6.33 8.51 7.65
CA LEU A 266 -6.64 7.70 6.47
C LEU A 266 -7.71 8.32 5.56
N PHE A 267 -8.77 8.87 6.14
CA PHE A 267 -9.84 9.53 5.39
C PHE A 267 -9.35 10.82 4.72
N LYS A 268 -8.57 11.63 5.45
CA LYS A 268 -7.92 12.84 4.90
C LYS A 268 -7.02 12.49 3.71
N ALA A 269 -6.20 11.44 3.88
CA ALA A 269 -5.29 10.97 2.82
C ALA A 269 -6.05 10.48 1.58
N SER A 270 -7.10 9.68 1.79
CA SER A 270 -7.96 9.20 0.71
C SER A 270 -8.57 10.35 -0.11
N ASN A 271 -9.10 11.36 0.56
CA ASN A 271 -9.71 12.51 -0.10
C ASN A 271 -8.69 13.38 -0.84
N LEU A 272 -7.49 13.59 -0.27
CA LEU A 272 -6.45 14.36 -0.92
C LEU A 272 -6.01 13.68 -2.23
N ILE A 273 -5.75 12.36 -2.17
CA ILE A 273 -5.38 11.59 -3.35
C ILE A 273 -6.50 11.56 -4.39
N SER A 274 -7.76 11.39 -3.96
CA SER A 274 -8.92 11.48 -4.86
C SER A 274 -8.98 12.84 -5.59
N THR A 275 -8.70 13.92 -4.86
CA THR A 275 -8.70 15.28 -5.42
C THR A 275 -7.58 15.47 -6.43
N PHE A 276 -6.35 15.06 -6.10
CA PHE A 276 -5.18 15.26 -6.96
C PHE A 276 -5.17 14.34 -8.18
N SER A 277 -5.61 13.08 -8.00
CA SER A 277 -5.67 12.10 -9.10
C SER A 277 -6.87 12.26 -10.02
N GLY A 278 -7.92 12.97 -9.59
CA GLY A 278 -9.21 13.01 -10.27
C GLY A 278 -10.00 11.67 -10.19
N GLN A 279 -9.49 10.68 -9.46
CA GLN A 279 -10.13 9.37 -9.30
C GLN A 279 -11.10 9.40 -8.12
N SER A 280 -12.39 9.18 -8.39
CA SER A 280 -13.41 9.15 -7.33
C SER A 280 -13.30 7.89 -6.48
N VAL A 281 -13.49 8.03 -5.17
CA VAL A 281 -13.57 6.92 -4.22
C VAL A 281 -15.02 6.44 -4.13
N SER A 282 -15.24 5.13 -4.32
CA SER A 282 -16.57 4.55 -4.15
C SER A 282 -17.12 4.84 -2.75
N SER A 283 -18.38 5.26 -2.64
CA SER A 283 -19.02 5.63 -1.37
C SER A 283 -19.06 4.48 -0.35
N ASN A 284 -19.00 3.23 -0.81
CA ASN A 284 -18.96 2.01 0.01
C ASN A 284 -17.54 1.42 0.15
N LYS A 285 -16.47 2.12 -0.31
CA LYS A 285 -15.10 1.61 -0.14
C LYS A 285 -14.78 1.48 1.36
N PRO A 286 -14.30 0.30 1.81
CA PRO A 286 -14.03 0.08 3.23
C PRO A 286 -13.19 1.20 3.86
N ILE A 287 -13.53 1.60 5.08
CA ILE A 287 -12.87 2.61 5.92
C ILE A 287 -13.02 4.05 5.39
N VAL A 288 -12.75 4.31 4.11
CA VAL A 288 -12.62 5.66 3.54
C VAL A 288 -13.81 6.10 2.69
N GLY A 289 -14.70 5.21 2.30
CA GLY A 289 -15.90 5.55 1.55
C GLY A 289 -16.85 6.44 2.37
N GLU A 290 -17.58 7.33 1.72
CA GLU A 290 -18.45 8.31 2.40
C GLU A 290 -19.51 7.65 3.27
N ASN A 291 -20.08 6.52 2.82
CA ASN A 291 -21.23 5.87 3.45
C ASN A 291 -20.88 4.68 4.36
N VAL A 292 -19.60 4.32 4.53
CA VAL A 292 -19.22 3.11 5.28
C VAL A 292 -19.59 3.13 6.76
N PHE A 293 -19.81 4.32 7.32
CA PHE A 293 -20.28 4.53 8.70
C PHE A 293 -21.71 5.10 8.76
N THR A 294 -22.48 4.94 7.68
CA THR A 294 -23.86 5.42 7.58
C THR A 294 -24.82 4.24 7.66
N GLN A 295 -25.78 4.31 8.56
CA GLN A 295 -26.88 3.34 8.72
C GLN A 295 -28.20 3.96 8.28
N THR A 296 -29.01 3.18 7.56
CA THR A 296 -30.31 3.64 7.05
C THR A 296 -31.47 2.89 7.70
N ALA A 297 -31.27 1.62 8.09
CA ALA A 297 -32.32 0.81 8.70
C ALA A 297 -32.64 1.25 10.13
N GLY A 298 -33.91 1.48 10.43
CA GLY A 298 -34.36 1.90 11.76
C GLY A 298 -34.01 0.91 12.88
N VAL A 299 -34.00 -0.40 12.58
CA VAL A 299 -33.59 -1.45 13.52
C VAL A 299 -32.14 -1.33 13.94
N HIS A 300 -31.24 -0.88 13.06
CA HIS A 300 -29.84 -0.64 13.38
C HIS A 300 -29.69 0.60 14.28
N ALA A 301 -30.41 1.68 13.94
CA ALA A 301 -30.41 2.90 14.76
C ALA A 301 -30.95 2.67 16.18
N ASP A 302 -32.00 1.82 16.32
CA ASP A 302 -32.52 1.40 17.60
C ASP A 302 -31.57 0.49 18.37
N GLY A 303 -30.92 -0.47 17.66
CA GLY A 303 -29.95 -1.38 18.25
C GLY A 303 -28.69 -0.69 18.77
N ASP A 304 -28.24 0.35 18.09
CA ASP A 304 -27.12 1.19 18.55
C ASP A 304 -27.45 1.90 19.89
N ASN A 305 -28.73 2.18 20.18
CA ASN A 305 -29.19 2.69 21.49
C ASN A 305 -29.27 1.59 22.56
N LYS A 306 -29.18 0.30 22.15
CA LYS A 306 -29.34 -0.88 23.02
C LYS A 306 -28.03 -1.65 23.16
N LYS A 307 -26.98 -1.03 23.74
CA LYS A 307 -25.65 -1.64 23.96
C LYS A 307 -24.88 -1.93 22.66
N ASP A 308 -24.96 -1.03 21.69
CA ASP A 308 -24.13 -1.06 20.48
C ASP A 308 -24.23 -2.39 19.67
N LEU A 309 -25.44 -2.96 19.55
CA LEU A 309 -25.68 -4.28 18.96
C LEU A 309 -25.17 -4.40 17.51
N TYR A 310 -24.99 -3.30 16.80
CA TYR A 310 -24.52 -3.23 15.42
C TYR A 310 -23.13 -2.61 15.28
N PHE A 311 -22.35 -2.65 16.36
CA PHE A 311 -20.96 -2.21 16.34
C PHE A 311 -20.02 -3.37 16.06
N ASN A 312 -18.90 -3.06 15.41
CA ASN A 312 -17.75 -3.93 15.24
C ASN A 312 -16.47 -3.14 15.58
N ASN A 313 -15.30 -3.73 15.39
CA ASN A 313 -14.01 -3.11 15.70
C ASN A 313 -13.73 -1.85 14.87
N LEU A 314 -14.43 -1.66 13.74
CA LEU A 314 -14.32 -0.48 12.89
C LEU A 314 -15.14 0.69 13.47
N ASN A 315 -14.74 1.17 14.64
CA ASN A 315 -15.38 2.34 15.26
C ASN A 315 -15.05 3.60 14.42
N PRO A 316 -16.04 4.40 13.98
CA PRO A 316 -15.79 5.62 13.19
C PRO A 316 -14.79 6.58 13.80
N SER A 317 -14.80 6.76 15.12
CA SER A 317 -13.88 7.67 15.83
C SER A 317 -12.42 7.27 15.71
N ARG A 318 -12.11 5.97 15.50
CA ARG A 318 -10.77 5.44 15.23
C ARG A 318 -10.18 6.06 13.95
N PHE A 319 -11.05 6.34 12.99
CA PHE A 319 -10.69 6.91 11.68
C PHE A 319 -10.96 8.42 11.56
N GLY A 320 -11.17 9.10 12.68
CA GLY A 320 -11.49 10.53 12.70
C GLY A 320 -12.87 10.86 12.12
N ARG A 321 -13.77 9.88 12.06
CA ARG A 321 -15.11 9.99 11.46
C ARG A 321 -16.20 9.87 12.52
N LYS A 322 -17.44 10.09 12.10
CA LYS A 322 -18.64 9.92 12.94
C LYS A 322 -19.61 8.95 12.27
N ARG A 323 -20.38 8.24 13.08
CA ARG A 323 -21.51 7.46 12.61
C ARG A 323 -22.61 8.41 12.15
N LYS A 324 -23.22 8.10 11.01
CA LYS A 324 -24.33 8.86 10.43
C LYS A 324 -25.57 7.97 10.31
N TYR A 325 -26.73 8.59 10.34
CA TYR A 325 -28.01 7.91 10.14
C TYR A 325 -28.73 8.59 8.99
N ALA A 326 -28.79 7.91 7.84
CA ALA A 326 -29.47 8.43 6.66
C ALA A 326 -30.96 8.04 6.67
N LEU A 327 -31.80 8.93 6.16
CA LEU A 327 -33.21 8.64 5.94
C LEU A 327 -33.40 7.88 4.63
N GLY A 328 -34.23 6.84 4.66
CA GLY A 328 -34.54 6.01 3.52
C GLY A 328 -35.79 5.16 3.74
N LYS A 329 -36.14 4.31 2.78
CA LYS A 329 -37.35 3.48 2.76
C LYS A 329 -37.58 2.63 4.02
N THR A 330 -36.48 2.26 4.70
CA THR A 330 -36.48 1.40 5.91
C THR A 330 -36.22 2.18 7.20
N SER A 331 -36.26 3.51 7.12
CA SER A 331 -36.07 4.35 8.32
C SER A 331 -37.32 4.32 9.18
N GLY A 332 -37.13 4.10 10.48
CA GLY A 332 -38.17 4.17 11.49
C GLY A 332 -37.99 5.38 12.41
N LYS A 333 -38.84 5.49 13.43
CA LYS A 333 -38.84 6.58 14.42
C LYS A 333 -37.46 6.87 15.04
N ALA A 334 -36.65 5.82 15.30
CA ALA A 334 -35.30 5.97 15.88
C ALA A 334 -34.34 6.73 14.95
N ASN A 335 -34.41 6.47 13.65
CA ASN A 335 -33.58 7.16 12.66
C ASN A 335 -33.97 8.63 12.49
N ILE A 336 -35.31 8.88 12.40
CA ILE A 336 -35.82 10.24 12.28
C ILE A 336 -35.45 11.05 13.51
N LYS A 337 -35.63 10.48 14.71
CA LYS A 337 -35.27 11.15 15.96
C LYS A 337 -33.77 11.52 15.99
N LYS A 338 -32.87 10.61 15.63
CA LYS A 338 -31.42 10.90 15.59
C LYS A 338 -31.07 12.04 14.62
N ASN A 339 -31.70 12.08 13.46
CA ASN A 339 -31.48 13.17 12.50
C ASN A 339 -32.04 14.52 13.03
N LEU A 340 -33.18 14.51 13.70
CA LEU A 340 -33.74 15.69 14.30
C LEU A 340 -32.93 16.21 15.48
N ASP A 341 -32.43 15.30 16.33
CA ASP A 341 -31.55 15.65 17.46
C ASP A 341 -30.24 16.31 16.96
N GLU A 342 -29.66 15.85 15.83
CA GLU A 342 -28.49 16.48 15.19
C GLU A 342 -28.79 17.91 14.69
N LEU A 343 -30.02 18.16 14.26
CA LEU A 343 -30.48 19.49 13.84
C LEU A 343 -30.95 20.37 15.01
N GLY A 344 -30.91 19.84 16.23
CA GLY A 344 -31.41 20.55 17.43
C GLY A 344 -32.94 20.65 17.52
N ILE A 345 -33.67 19.84 16.72
CA ILE A 345 -35.14 19.84 16.65
C ILE A 345 -35.66 18.75 17.58
N LYS A 346 -36.54 19.14 18.52
CA LYS A 346 -37.23 18.22 19.45
C LYS A 346 -38.69 18.10 19.05
N LEU A 347 -39.15 16.90 18.75
CA LEU A 347 -40.53 16.57 18.49
C LEU A 347 -41.10 15.74 19.67
N SER A 348 -42.38 15.94 19.96
CA SER A 348 -43.17 15.03 20.81
C SER A 348 -43.33 13.65 20.14
N ASN A 349 -43.72 12.65 20.92
CA ASN A 349 -43.98 11.30 20.38
C ASN A 349 -45.12 11.29 19.33
N ASP A 350 -46.11 12.17 19.47
CA ASP A 350 -47.23 12.27 18.52
C ASP A 350 -46.78 12.91 17.20
N GLU A 351 -46.03 14.01 17.27
CA GLU A 351 -45.45 14.66 16.11
C GLU A 351 -44.46 13.71 15.38
N LEU A 352 -43.64 12.96 16.11
CA LEU A 352 -42.75 11.97 15.56
C LEU A 352 -43.50 10.84 14.85
N SER A 353 -44.68 10.45 15.38
CA SER A 353 -45.55 9.45 14.75
C SER A 353 -46.16 9.94 13.45
N MET A 354 -46.54 11.21 13.38
CA MET A 354 -47.10 11.86 12.18
C MET A 354 -46.05 11.96 11.06
N VAL A 355 -44.79 12.22 11.39
CA VAL A 355 -43.67 12.30 10.39
C VAL A 355 -43.26 10.93 9.89
N THR A 356 -43.57 9.84 10.60
CA THR A 356 -43.20 8.47 10.25
C THR A 356 -44.29 7.69 9.53
N SER A 357 -45.52 8.20 9.44
CA SER A 357 -46.67 7.63 8.71
C SER A 357 -46.61 8.00 7.24
#